data_8440d9ce7c247124c11257c4f05dfe71
#
_entry.id   8440d9ce7c247124c11257c4f05dfe71
#
_cell.length_a   1.000
_cell.length_b   1.000
_cell.length_c   1.000
_cell.angle_alpha   90.00
_cell.angle_beta   90.00
_cell.angle_gamma   90.00
#
_symmetry.space_group_name_H-M   'P 1'
#
loop_
_entity.id
_entity.type
_entity.pdbx_description
1 polymer ?
#
loop_
_entity_poly.entity_id
_entity_poly.type
_entity_poly.pdbx_seq_one_letter_code
_entity_poly.pdbx_strand_id
1 'polypeptide(L)'
;MSEDSFLKYFANGVEPKKAAVLYAVQEPTAVSLFAGRTTQAAWRSKPSWYAVSKQDQTINPDLERFLAKRMNATTVELDAGHLSLVSHPKEVADLILAAAGHKE
;
A
#
# COMPACT_ATOMS: atom_id res chain seq x y z
N MET A 1 0.07 -17.41 2.76
CA MET A 1 -1.33 -16.90 2.79
C MET A 1 -2.18 -17.80 1.91
N SER A 2 -3.33 -18.27 2.41
CA SER A 2 -4.26 -19.06 1.63
C SER A 2 -4.93 -18.24 0.53
N GLU A 3 -5.46 -18.93 -0.50
CA GLU A 3 -6.19 -18.25 -1.57
C GLU A 3 -7.38 -17.45 -1.03
N ASP A 4 -8.16 -18.05 -0.13
CA ASP A 4 -9.32 -17.40 0.47
C ASP A 4 -8.93 -16.13 1.23
N SER A 5 -7.88 -16.19 2.05
CA SER A 5 -7.37 -15.02 2.78
C SER A 5 -6.83 -13.95 1.84
N PHE A 6 -6.13 -14.36 0.78
CA PHE A 6 -5.62 -13.43 -0.22
C PHE A 6 -6.75 -12.66 -0.88
N LEU A 7 -7.77 -13.36 -1.34
CA LEU A 7 -8.90 -12.74 -2.05
C LEU A 7 -9.72 -11.84 -1.13
N LYS A 8 -9.89 -12.23 0.13
CA LYS A 8 -10.77 -11.56 1.09
C LYS A 8 -10.14 -10.36 1.78
N TYR A 9 -8.87 -10.47 2.15
CA TYR A 9 -8.22 -9.50 3.04
C TYR A 9 -7.04 -8.77 2.43
N PHE A 10 -6.45 -9.31 1.38
CA PHE A 10 -5.30 -8.71 0.70
C PHE A 10 -5.71 -8.03 -0.60
N ALA A 11 -6.47 -8.72 -1.44
CA ALA A 11 -6.91 -8.24 -2.75
C ALA A 11 -8.38 -7.80 -2.75
N ASN A 12 -8.94 -7.49 -1.57
CA ASN A 12 -10.29 -6.94 -1.49
C ASN A 12 -10.36 -5.61 -2.28
N GLY A 13 -11.43 -5.43 -3.04
CA GLY A 13 -11.59 -4.26 -3.90
C GLY A 13 -11.00 -4.39 -5.31
N VAL A 14 -10.26 -5.46 -5.57
CA VAL A 14 -9.76 -5.79 -6.90
C VAL A 14 -10.79 -6.68 -7.61
N GLU A 15 -10.94 -6.51 -8.92
CA GLU A 15 -11.85 -7.33 -9.71
C GLU A 15 -11.51 -8.82 -9.50
N PRO A 16 -12.50 -9.71 -9.23
CA PRO A 16 -12.24 -11.09 -8.78
C PRO A 16 -11.36 -11.93 -9.70
N LYS A 17 -11.52 -11.83 -11.01
CA LYS A 17 -10.69 -12.58 -11.97
C LYS A 17 -9.24 -12.13 -11.92
N LYS A 18 -9.03 -10.82 -11.81
CA LYS A 18 -7.70 -10.23 -11.69
C LYS A 18 -7.04 -10.63 -10.38
N ALA A 19 -7.80 -10.61 -9.29
CA ALA A 19 -7.31 -11.03 -7.97
C ALA A 19 -6.88 -12.51 -7.98
N ALA A 20 -7.63 -13.38 -8.64
CA ALA A 20 -7.27 -14.79 -8.77
C ALA A 20 -5.96 -14.99 -9.54
N VAL A 21 -5.74 -14.24 -10.60
CA VAL A 21 -4.47 -14.26 -11.35
C VAL A 21 -3.32 -13.78 -10.48
N LEU A 22 -3.53 -12.68 -9.74
CA LEU A 22 -2.51 -12.15 -8.84
C LEU A 22 -2.13 -13.16 -7.76
N TYR A 23 -3.10 -13.90 -7.22
CA TYR A 23 -2.80 -14.96 -6.27
C TYR A 23 -1.96 -16.07 -6.91
N ALA A 24 -2.33 -16.50 -8.13
CA ALA A 24 -1.66 -17.60 -8.82
C ALA A 24 -0.18 -17.33 -9.11
N VAL A 25 0.21 -16.05 -9.24
CA VAL A 25 1.60 -15.68 -9.55
C VAL A 25 2.40 -15.27 -8.30
N GLN A 26 1.84 -15.42 -7.10
CA GLN A 26 2.57 -15.13 -5.87
C GLN A 26 3.70 -16.13 -5.63
N GLU A 27 4.78 -15.65 -5.06
CA GLU A 27 5.91 -16.46 -4.63
C GLU A 27 6.09 -16.38 -3.11
N PRO A 28 6.69 -17.41 -2.48
CA PRO A 28 6.95 -17.37 -1.03
C PRO A 28 7.89 -16.23 -0.66
N THR A 29 7.63 -15.63 0.49
CA THR A 29 8.47 -14.57 1.05
C THR A 29 9.51 -15.19 1.99
N ALA A 30 10.77 -14.78 1.87
CA ALA A 30 11.81 -15.23 2.79
C ALA A 30 11.53 -14.74 4.21
N VAL A 31 11.57 -15.63 5.18
CA VAL A 31 11.34 -15.30 6.61
C VAL A 31 12.33 -14.25 7.10
N SER A 32 13.59 -14.31 6.64
CA SER A 32 14.62 -13.35 7.02
C SER A 32 14.29 -11.89 6.68
N LEU A 33 13.41 -11.67 5.72
CA LEU A 33 12.96 -10.32 5.36
C LEU A 33 12.36 -9.59 6.57
N PHE A 34 11.60 -10.29 7.40
CA PHE A 34 10.92 -9.70 8.55
C PHE A 34 11.86 -9.39 9.72
N ALA A 35 13.03 -10.00 9.75
CA ALA A 35 14.05 -9.76 10.78
C ALA A 35 15.03 -8.65 10.39
N GLY A 36 14.97 -8.16 9.15
CA GLY A 36 15.85 -7.11 8.66
C GLY A 36 15.61 -5.79 9.40
N ARG A 37 16.66 -5.01 9.59
CA ARG A 37 16.60 -3.72 10.27
C ARG A 37 17.10 -2.62 9.37
N THR A 38 16.38 -1.50 9.40
CA THR A 38 16.78 -0.27 8.70
C THR A 38 17.75 0.51 9.59
N THR A 39 18.88 0.90 9.04
CA THR A 39 19.89 1.70 9.78
C THR A 39 19.67 3.20 9.58
N GLN A 40 19.05 3.60 8.49
CA GLN A 40 18.73 5.01 8.19
C GLN A 40 17.30 5.09 7.66
N ALA A 41 16.52 5.98 8.26
CA ALA A 41 15.14 6.22 7.85
C ALA A 41 15.09 7.52 7.03
N ALA A 42 15.01 7.41 5.71
CA ALA A 42 15.02 8.55 4.78
C ALA A 42 13.87 9.54 5.04
N TRP A 43 12.73 9.07 5.56
CA TRP A 43 11.58 9.91 5.86
C TRP A 43 11.87 10.99 6.93
N ARG A 44 12.95 10.83 7.71
CA ARG A 44 13.36 11.83 8.71
C ARG A 44 13.96 13.08 8.08
N SER A 45 14.51 12.98 6.88
CA SER A 45 15.19 14.09 6.21
C SER A 45 14.61 14.45 4.85
N LYS A 46 13.70 13.63 4.31
CA LYS A 46 13.13 13.84 2.98
C LYS A 46 11.60 13.96 3.05
N PRO A 47 11.00 14.78 2.18
CA PRO A 47 9.55 14.81 2.07
C PRO A 47 8.98 13.44 1.74
N SER A 48 7.82 13.13 2.29
CA SER A 48 7.17 11.83 2.14
C SER A 48 5.70 12.01 1.75
N TRP A 49 5.18 11.04 1.02
CA TRP A 49 3.77 10.96 0.62
C TRP A 49 3.21 9.61 1.01
N TYR A 50 1.94 9.56 1.37
CA TYR A 50 1.30 8.33 1.81
C TYR A 50 -0.12 8.26 1.27
N ALA A 51 -0.45 7.12 0.68
CA ALA A 51 -1.83 6.80 0.29
C ALA A 51 -2.41 5.83 1.32
N VAL A 52 -3.36 6.31 2.12
CA VAL A 52 -4.05 5.47 3.10
C VAL A 52 -5.19 4.76 2.40
N SER A 53 -5.21 3.44 2.53
CA SER A 53 -6.29 2.59 1.99
C SER A 53 -7.35 2.38 3.07
N LYS A 54 -8.48 3.08 2.94
CA LYS A 54 -9.52 3.10 3.98
C LYS A 54 -10.20 1.76 4.21
N GLN A 55 -10.16 0.86 3.24
CA GLN A 55 -10.78 -0.47 3.29
C GLN A 55 -9.75 -1.58 3.37
N ASP A 56 -8.52 -1.26 3.79
CA ASP A 56 -7.44 -2.22 3.93
C ASP A 56 -7.79 -3.24 5.03
N GLN A 57 -7.75 -4.52 4.67
CA GLN A 57 -8.00 -5.65 5.57
C GLN A 57 -6.71 -6.39 5.95
N THR A 58 -5.58 -5.96 5.42
CA THR A 58 -4.25 -6.51 5.73
C THR A 58 -3.56 -5.68 6.81
N ILE A 59 -3.61 -4.35 6.65
CA ILE A 59 -3.09 -3.39 7.63
C ILE A 59 -4.25 -2.51 8.07
N ASN A 60 -4.43 -2.34 9.38
CA ASN A 60 -5.48 -1.49 9.90
C ASN A 60 -5.29 -0.04 9.37
N PRO A 61 -6.31 0.57 8.75
CA PRO A 61 -6.18 1.94 8.23
C PRO A 61 -5.77 2.96 9.28
N ASP A 62 -6.15 2.79 10.54
CA ASP A 62 -5.72 3.69 11.61
C ASP A 62 -4.22 3.61 11.86
N LEU A 63 -3.62 2.42 11.71
CA LEU A 63 -2.17 2.27 11.75
C LEU A 63 -1.51 2.98 10.58
N GLU A 64 -2.09 2.89 9.39
CA GLU A 64 -1.58 3.61 8.21
C GLU A 64 -1.61 5.12 8.45
N ARG A 65 -2.68 5.65 9.03
CA ARG A 65 -2.80 7.07 9.37
C ARG A 65 -1.77 7.48 10.42
N PHE A 66 -1.54 6.62 11.42
CA PHE A 66 -0.51 6.85 12.44
C PHE A 66 0.89 6.94 11.81
N LEU A 67 1.21 6.00 10.92
CA LEU A 67 2.51 5.98 10.24
C LEU A 67 2.69 7.21 9.35
N ALA A 68 1.66 7.59 8.61
CA ALA A 68 1.69 8.78 7.76
C ALA A 68 1.94 10.04 8.58
N LYS A 69 1.29 10.17 9.73
CA LYS A 69 1.49 11.29 10.65
C LYS A 69 2.89 11.29 11.24
N ARG A 70 3.39 10.14 11.65
CA ARG A 70 4.75 10.00 12.18
C ARG A 70 5.79 10.44 11.16
N MET A 71 5.58 10.12 9.89
CA MET A 71 6.46 10.50 8.79
C MET A 71 6.27 11.97 8.37
N ASN A 72 5.29 12.66 8.91
CA ASN A 72 4.86 13.98 8.43
C ASN A 72 4.60 13.98 6.92
N ALA A 73 3.97 12.91 6.45
CA ALA A 73 3.72 12.69 5.03
C ALA A 73 2.56 13.55 4.51
N THR A 74 2.68 13.99 3.25
CA THR A 74 1.53 14.48 2.50
C THR A 74 0.64 13.28 2.22
N THR A 75 -0.58 13.28 2.77
CA THR A 75 -1.42 12.09 2.84
C THR A 75 -2.69 12.26 2.01
N VAL A 76 -3.03 11.23 1.24
CA VAL A 76 -4.36 11.09 0.62
C VAL A 76 -5.01 9.81 1.14
N GLU A 77 -6.33 9.81 1.23
CA GLU A 77 -7.08 8.61 1.60
C GLU A 77 -7.86 8.10 0.40
N LEU A 78 -7.69 6.81 0.12
CA LEU A 78 -8.34 6.15 -1.01
C LEU A 78 -9.41 5.19 -0.52
N ASP A 79 -10.51 5.15 -1.23
CA ASP A 79 -11.60 4.20 -0.96
C ASP A 79 -11.25 2.84 -1.57
N ALA A 80 -10.16 2.25 -1.09
CA ALA A 80 -9.50 1.08 -1.66
C ALA A 80 -9.07 0.11 -0.57
N GLY A 81 -8.85 -1.15 -0.98
CA GLY A 81 -8.20 -2.16 -0.14
C GLY A 81 -6.67 -2.06 -0.18
N HIS A 82 -6.00 -3.08 0.31
CA HIS A 82 -4.53 -3.10 0.42
C HIS A 82 -3.83 -2.90 -0.94
N LEU A 83 -4.37 -3.49 -2.00
CA LEU A 83 -3.81 -3.36 -3.35
C LEU A 83 -4.37 -2.13 -4.08
N SER A 84 -4.29 -0.96 -3.46
CA SER A 84 -4.83 0.29 -4.01
C SER A 84 -4.23 0.66 -5.35
N LEU A 85 -2.96 0.36 -5.57
CA LEU A 85 -2.30 0.64 -6.85
C LEU A 85 -2.91 -0.15 -8.01
N VAL A 86 -3.53 -1.27 -7.74
CA VAL A 86 -4.20 -2.11 -8.74
C VAL A 86 -5.63 -1.64 -8.98
N SER A 87 -6.37 -1.35 -7.90
CA SER A 87 -7.78 -0.94 -7.99
C SER A 87 -7.97 0.55 -8.30
N HIS A 88 -7.01 1.40 -7.89
CA HIS A 88 -7.06 2.86 -8.04
C HIS A 88 -5.76 3.39 -8.65
N PRO A 89 -5.37 2.92 -9.85
CA PRO A 89 -4.07 3.26 -10.43
C PRO A 89 -3.93 4.76 -10.75
N LYS A 90 -5.01 5.43 -11.14
CA LYS A 90 -4.96 6.85 -11.46
C LYS A 90 -4.61 7.69 -10.22
N GLU A 91 -5.31 7.44 -9.11
CA GLU A 91 -5.12 8.20 -7.87
C GLU A 91 -3.71 7.98 -7.31
N VAL A 92 -3.20 6.75 -7.38
CA VAL A 92 -1.83 6.44 -6.95
C VAL A 92 -0.81 7.10 -7.88
N ALA A 93 -1.04 7.05 -9.20
CA ALA A 93 -0.17 7.73 -10.17
C ALA A 93 -0.14 9.24 -9.94
N ASP A 94 -1.29 9.86 -9.67
CA ASP A 94 -1.38 11.29 -9.38
C ASP A 94 -0.57 11.66 -8.15
N LEU A 95 -0.61 10.82 -7.11
CA LEU A 95 0.19 11.04 -5.90
C LEU A 95 1.69 10.94 -6.19
N ILE A 96 2.10 9.98 -6.98
CA ILE A 96 3.51 9.81 -7.39
C ILE A 96 3.98 11.00 -8.20
N LEU A 97 3.17 11.48 -9.13
CA LEU A 97 3.50 12.68 -9.94
C LEU A 97 3.61 13.92 -9.06
N ALA A 98 2.72 14.09 -8.09
CA ALA A 98 2.80 15.20 -7.14
C ALA A 98 4.09 15.12 -6.32
N ALA A 99 4.47 13.94 -5.87
CA ALA A 99 5.71 13.71 -5.12
C ALA A 99 6.95 14.02 -5.96
N ALA A 100 6.88 13.77 -7.27
CA ALA A 100 7.97 14.08 -8.21
C ALA A 100 8.01 15.55 -8.64
N GLY A 101 7.09 16.39 -8.13
CA GLY A 101 7.04 17.81 -8.44
C GLY A 101 6.26 18.17 -9.70
N HIS A 102 5.54 17.21 -10.29
CA HIS A 102 4.68 17.49 -11.44
C HIS A 102 3.34 18.06 -11.00
N LYS A 103 2.90 19.13 -11.68
CA LYS A 103 1.57 19.72 -11.47
C LYS A 103 0.64 19.25 -12.58
N GLU A 104 -0.60 18.98 -12.23
CA GLU A 104 -1.64 18.71 -13.20
C GLU A 104 -2.27 19.99 -13.73
#